data_6f0ff077bacc30ac2d50313251d87438
#
_entry.id   6f0ff077bacc30ac2d50313251d87438
#
_cell.length_a   1.000
_cell.length_b   1.000
_cell.length_c   1.000
_cell.angle_alpha   90.00
_cell.angle_beta   90.00
_cell.angle_gamma   90.00
#
_symmetry.space_group_name_H-M   'P 1'
#
loop_
_entity.id
_entity.type
_entity.pdbx_description
1 polymer ?
#
loop_
_entity_poly.entity_id
_entity_poly.type
_entity_poly.pdbx_seq_one_letter_code
_entity_poly.pdbx_strand_id
1 'polypeptide(L)'
;MEPVEQQPYSEYTIQIEAEGFEPKEIAGSQVLADTLSRQPTTLNVMESGETFQRIVIPPHTLFYEYPPKIEEAEIKPINENGEIVLSKVVIPEYIVVHDGPVNDSAAGNYYVRYKDYIKNVASSEIYATWPDDTIRANILAIMSFTLNRVYTEWYRNKGYDFTITSSTAYDHKWIYGRNIFASIDRIV
;
A
#
# COMPACT_ATOMS: atom_id res chain seq x y z
N MET A 1 2.37 27.93 -6.51
CA MET A 1 2.58 27.55 -5.10
C MET A 1 4.01 27.02 -5.07
N GLU A 2 4.91 27.70 -4.38
CA GLU A 2 6.28 27.18 -4.25
C GLU A 2 6.22 25.87 -3.44
N PRO A 3 7.04 24.87 -3.79
CA PRO A 3 7.07 23.62 -3.05
C PRO A 3 7.51 23.93 -1.61
N VAL A 4 6.81 23.37 -0.64
CA VAL A 4 7.21 23.45 0.77
C VAL A 4 8.51 22.67 0.90
N GLU A 5 9.62 23.38 1.11
CA GLU A 5 10.97 22.80 1.22
C GLU A 5 11.14 21.86 2.43
N GLN A 6 10.19 21.83 3.36
CA GLN A 6 10.30 21.08 4.58
C GLN A 6 9.32 19.91 4.62
N GLN A 7 9.86 18.72 4.83
CA GLN A 7 9.10 17.49 5.05
C GLN A 7 8.07 17.69 6.18
N PRO A 8 6.76 17.45 5.94
CA PRO A 8 5.71 17.76 6.90
C PRO A 8 5.54 16.69 8.00
N TYR A 9 6.41 15.70 8.06
CA TYR A 9 6.40 14.61 9.02
C TYR A 9 7.81 14.29 9.50
N SER A 10 7.90 13.68 10.67
CA SER A 10 9.14 13.11 11.19
C SER A 10 9.23 11.62 10.87
N GLU A 11 10.44 11.11 10.68
CA GLU A 11 10.71 9.69 10.45
C GLU A 11 11.49 9.10 11.62
N TYR A 12 11.12 7.90 11.99
CA TYR A 12 11.76 7.15 13.09
C TYR A 12 12.15 5.77 12.65
N THR A 13 13.27 5.28 13.19
CA THR A 13 13.63 3.87 13.13
C THR A 13 13.21 3.21 14.44
N ILE A 14 12.42 2.15 14.34
CA ILE A 14 11.92 1.37 15.48
C ILE A 14 12.68 0.05 15.48
N GLN A 15 13.34 -0.24 16.61
CA GLN A 15 13.99 -1.53 16.86
C GLN A 15 13.12 -2.32 17.84
N ILE A 16 12.88 -3.58 17.54
CA ILE A 16 12.01 -4.46 18.32
C ILE A 16 12.79 -5.73 18.62
N GLU A 17 12.96 -6.00 19.90
CA GLU A 17 13.65 -7.17 20.43
C GLU A 17 12.78 -7.85 21.47
N ALA A 18 12.66 -9.16 21.42
CA ALA A 18 11.98 -9.97 22.43
C ALA A 18 12.68 -11.33 22.54
N GLU A 19 12.78 -11.86 23.77
CA GLU A 19 13.42 -13.16 24.02
C GLU A 19 12.69 -14.28 23.25
N GLY A 20 13.42 -15.08 22.49
CA GLY A 20 12.89 -16.16 21.68
C GLY A 20 12.32 -15.76 20.32
N PHE A 21 12.43 -14.48 19.94
CA PHE A 21 11.97 -13.97 18.65
C PHE A 21 13.10 -13.35 17.85
N GLU A 22 12.96 -13.38 16.53
CA GLU A 22 13.87 -12.70 15.60
C GLU A 22 13.79 -11.18 15.81
N PRO A 23 14.92 -10.47 15.98
CA PRO A 23 14.94 -9.03 16.09
C PRO A 23 14.46 -8.38 14.79
N LYS A 24 13.75 -7.26 14.91
CA LYS A 24 13.17 -6.54 13.76
C LYS A 24 13.48 -5.06 13.84
N GLU A 25 13.84 -4.49 12.71
CA GLU A 25 13.98 -3.04 12.52
C GLU A 25 12.95 -2.55 11.49
N ILE A 26 12.29 -1.44 11.82
CA ILE A 26 11.38 -0.74 10.91
C ILE A 26 11.92 0.68 10.76
N ALA A 27 12.54 0.97 9.62
CA ALA A 27 13.08 2.28 9.28
C ALA A 27 12.05 3.11 8.50
N GLY A 28 12.00 4.42 8.73
CA GLY A 28 11.13 5.34 8.02
C GLY A 28 9.69 5.37 8.54
N SER A 29 9.42 4.90 9.76
CA SER A 29 8.08 5.03 10.36
C SER A 29 7.71 6.50 10.52
N GLN A 30 6.61 6.92 9.88
CA GLN A 30 6.23 8.33 9.74
C GLN A 30 5.29 8.78 10.84
N VAL A 31 5.56 9.95 11.41
CA VAL A 31 4.74 10.62 12.42
C VAL A 31 4.36 12.00 11.93
N LEU A 32 3.08 12.26 11.79
CA LEU A 32 2.50 13.57 11.47
C LEU A 32 2.04 14.26 12.75
N ALA A 33 2.06 15.59 12.78
CA ALA A 33 1.51 16.36 13.87
C ALA A 33 0.02 16.05 14.09
N ASP A 34 -0.43 16.11 15.32
CA ASP A 34 -1.84 15.98 15.74
C ASP A 34 -2.54 14.67 15.31
N THR A 35 -1.78 13.63 14.93
CA THR A 35 -2.36 12.32 14.65
C THR A 35 -1.52 11.19 15.24
N LEU A 36 -2.20 10.17 15.76
CA LEU A 36 -1.55 8.97 16.25
C LEU A 36 -1.11 8.09 15.08
N SER A 37 0.18 7.76 15.04
CA SER A 37 0.73 6.76 14.14
C SER A 37 0.81 5.41 14.85
N ARG A 38 0.22 4.38 14.25
CA ARG A 38 0.26 3.00 14.76
C ARG A 38 1.16 2.17 13.88
N GLN A 39 2.11 1.45 14.48
CA GLN A 39 3.02 0.55 13.79
C GLN A 39 2.64 -0.91 14.11
N PRO A 40 1.76 -1.54 13.32
CA PRO A 40 1.49 -2.96 13.51
C PRO A 40 2.72 -3.78 13.12
N THR A 41 3.03 -4.79 13.91
CA THR A 41 4.12 -5.72 13.61
C THR A 41 3.84 -7.11 14.18
N THR A 42 4.45 -8.11 13.56
CA THR A 42 4.53 -9.48 14.05
C THR A 42 5.99 -9.84 14.20
N LEU A 43 6.34 -10.63 15.19
CA LEU A 43 7.67 -11.21 15.34
C LEU A 43 7.62 -12.69 15.00
N ASN A 44 8.62 -13.17 14.28
CA ASN A 44 8.81 -14.59 14.04
C ASN A 44 9.53 -15.23 15.23
N VAL A 45 9.15 -16.46 15.57
CA VAL A 45 9.89 -17.24 16.56
C VAL A 45 11.30 -17.51 16.00
N MET A 46 12.31 -17.32 16.82
CA MET A 46 13.70 -17.58 16.46
C MET A 46 13.88 -19.08 16.25
N GLU A 47 14.06 -19.49 15.00
CA GLU A 47 14.54 -20.82 14.64
C GLU A 47 16.08 -20.81 14.68
N SER A 48 16.75 -21.95 14.61
CA SER A 48 18.20 -22.06 14.74
C SER A 48 18.96 -21.18 13.73
N GLY A 49 19.48 -20.05 14.17
CA GLY A 49 20.21 -19.03 13.41
C GLY A 49 19.65 -17.63 13.65
N GLU A 50 20.50 -16.66 13.94
CA GLU A 50 20.07 -15.26 14.05
C GLU A 50 19.65 -14.76 12.67
N THR A 51 18.35 -14.61 12.44
CA THR A 51 17.82 -13.88 11.30
C THR A 51 17.35 -12.50 11.77
N PHE A 52 17.73 -11.47 11.03
CA PHE A 52 17.37 -10.08 11.30
C PHE A 52 16.37 -9.62 10.23
N GLN A 53 15.22 -9.13 10.65
CA GLN A 53 14.20 -8.62 9.75
C GLN A 53 14.30 -7.10 9.66
N ARG A 54 14.41 -6.58 8.45
CA ARG A 54 14.40 -5.14 8.20
C ARG A 54 13.28 -4.76 7.24
N ILE A 55 12.43 -3.82 7.67
CA ILE A 55 11.40 -3.17 6.85
C ILE A 55 11.84 -1.72 6.63
N VAL A 56 11.74 -1.24 5.39
CA VAL A 56 12.01 0.16 5.05
C VAL A 56 10.74 0.77 4.48
N ILE A 57 10.23 1.80 5.16
CA ILE A 57 9.10 2.62 4.71
C ILE A 57 9.69 3.81 3.94
N PRO A 58 9.50 3.89 2.62
CA PRO A 58 10.00 5.01 1.83
C PRO A 58 9.24 6.31 2.15
N PRO A 59 9.77 7.48 1.74
CA PRO A 59 9.11 8.77 1.90
C PRO A 59 7.67 8.77 1.38
N HIS A 60 6.82 9.62 1.96
CA HIS A 60 5.41 9.73 1.58
C HIS A 60 5.24 10.24 0.14
N THR A 61 4.27 9.70 -0.60
CA THR A 61 4.09 10.00 -2.04
C THR A 61 3.79 11.47 -2.34
N LEU A 62 3.17 12.20 -1.43
CA LEU A 62 2.92 13.63 -1.58
C LEU A 62 4.15 14.52 -1.33
N PHE A 63 5.26 13.94 -0.90
CA PHE A 63 6.48 14.67 -0.58
C PHE A 63 7.68 14.27 -1.44
N TYR A 64 7.64 13.11 -2.06
CA TYR A 64 8.74 12.56 -2.86
C TYR A 64 8.33 12.37 -4.32
N GLU A 65 9.29 12.48 -5.24
CA GLU A 65 9.05 12.20 -6.65
C GLU A 65 8.96 10.70 -6.89
N TYR A 66 7.85 10.27 -7.50
CA TYR A 66 7.63 8.92 -7.97
C TYR A 66 7.60 8.88 -9.49
N PRO A 67 7.89 7.75 -10.12
CA PRO A 67 7.80 7.63 -11.57
C PRO A 67 6.40 8.01 -12.07
N PRO A 68 6.28 8.62 -13.25
CA PRO A 68 4.99 8.93 -13.84
C PRO A 68 4.17 7.65 -14.04
N LYS A 69 2.86 7.80 -14.00
CA LYS A 69 1.94 6.70 -14.33
C LYS A 69 2.17 6.24 -15.76
N ILE A 70 2.20 4.91 -15.95
CA ILE A 70 2.14 4.29 -17.26
C ILE A 70 0.69 4.32 -17.73
N GLU A 71 0.43 4.72 -18.96
CA GLU A 71 -0.91 4.76 -19.53
C GLU A 71 -1.53 3.36 -19.55
N GLU A 72 -2.82 3.27 -19.23
CA GLU A 72 -3.50 1.97 -19.17
C GLU A 72 -3.49 1.23 -20.50
N ALA A 73 -3.54 1.96 -21.62
CA ALA A 73 -3.45 1.39 -22.96
C ALA A 73 -2.11 0.69 -23.25
N GLU A 74 -1.01 1.13 -22.60
CA GLU A 74 0.29 0.47 -22.72
C GLU A 74 0.36 -0.82 -21.88
N ILE A 75 -0.37 -0.85 -20.76
CA ILE A 75 -0.42 -2.03 -19.87
C ILE A 75 -1.41 -3.06 -20.38
N LYS A 76 -2.56 -2.61 -20.88
CA LYS A 76 -3.63 -3.42 -21.43
C LYS A 76 -4.17 -2.75 -22.69
N PRO A 77 -3.89 -3.29 -23.89
CA PRO A 77 -4.62 -2.88 -25.08
C PRO A 77 -6.12 -2.99 -24.77
N ILE A 78 -6.85 -1.91 -24.96
CA ILE A 78 -8.30 -1.90 -24.80
C ILE A 78 -8.83 -2.85 -25.85
N ASN A 79 -9.10 -4.10 -25.48
CA ASN A 79 -9.95 -4.95 -26.29
C ASN A 79 -11.34 -4.32 -26.25
N GLU A 80 -11.96 -4.17 -27.39
CA GLU A 80 -13.29 -3.58 -27.59
C GLU A 80 -14.38 -4.23 -26.75
N ASN A 81 -14.12 -5.39 -26.20
CA ASN A 81 -14.91 -6.07 -25.18
C ASN A 81 -14.30 -5.79 -23.81
N GLY A 82 -14.59 -4.66 -23.19
CA GLY A 82 -14.32 -4.41 -21.78
C GLY A 82 -15.07 -5.43 -20.91
N GLU A 83 -14.60 -6.68 -20.89
CA GLU A 83 -15.24 -7.74 -20.14
C GLU A 83 -15.18 -7.42 -18.65
N ILE A 84 -16.33 -7.01 -18.12
CA ILE A 84 -16.61 -7.08 -16.71
C ILE A 84 -16.75 -8.57 -16.39
N VAL A 85 -15.70 -9.16 -15.83
CA VAL A 85 -15.64 -10.59 -15.53
C VAL A 85 -16.61 -10.98 -14.42
N LEU A 86 -16.91 -10.05 -13.51
CA LEU A 86 -17.83 -10.29 -12.40
C LEU A 86 -19.18 -9.62 -12.68
N SER A 87 -20.26 -10.39 -12.58
CA SER A 87 -21.64 -9.91 -12.80
C SER A 87 -22.18 -9.00 -11.69
N LYS A 88 -21.50 -8.88 -10.57
CA LYS A 88 -21.90 -8.09 -9.40
C LYS A 88 -20.70 -7.39 -8.77
N VAL A 89 -20.92 -6.17 -8.22
CA VAL A 89 -19.94 -5.51 -7.37
C VAL A 89 -19.85 -6.28 -6.05
N VAL A 90 -18.72 -6.93 -5.83
CA VAL A 90 -18.41 -7.63 -4.58
C VAL A 90 -17.14 -7.01 -4.00
N ILE A 91 -17.22 -6.57 -2.74
CA ILE A 91 -16.01 -6.19 -2.01
C ILE A 91 -15.35 -7.48 -1.55
N PRO A 92 -14.14 -7.81 -2.03
CA PRO A 92 -13.46 -9.04 -1.63
C PRO A 92 -13.00 -8.93 -0.18
N GLU A 93 -12.92 -10.05 0.53
CA GLU A 93 -12.31 -10.06 1.87
C GLU A 93 -10.80 -9.86 1.80
N TYR A 94 -10.16 -10.46 0.79
CA TYR A 94 -8.71 -10.38 0.54
C TYR A 94 -8.42 -10.03 -0.91
N ILE A 95 -7.30 -9.37 -1.12
CA ILE A 95 -6.68 -9.18 -2.43
C ILE A 95 -5.23 -9.66 -2.39
N VAL A 96 -4.68 -9.98 -3.55
CA VAL A 96 -3.26 -10.34 -3.70
C VAL A 96 -2.50 -9.12 -4.20
N VAL A 97 -1.59 -8.62 -3.38
CA VAL A 97 -0.72 -7.49 -3.71
C VAL A 97 0.65 -8.00 -4.15
N HIS A 98 1.05 -7.64 -5.35
CA HIS A 98 2.41 -7.86 -5.85
C HIS A 98 3.30 -6.69 -5.42
N ASP A 99 4.31 -6.95 -4.60
CA ASP A 99 5.12 -5.89 -3.97
C ASP A 99 6.26 -5.40 -4.88
N GLY A 100 5.89 -4.91 -6.05
CA GLY A 100 6.81 -4.38 -7.05
C GLY A 100 6.11 -3.98 -8.34
N PRO A 101 6.89 -3.60 -9.36
CA PRO A 101 6.39 -3.43 -10.73
C PRO A 101 5.88 -4.76 -11.32
N VAL A 102 4.95 -4.69 -12.26
CA VAL A 102 4.30 -5.86 -12.89
C VAL A 102 5.28 -6.94 -13.36
N ASN A 103 6.43 -6.54 -13.90
CA ASN A 103 7.41 -7.43 -14.52
C ASN A 103 8.52 -7.90 -13.55
N ASP A 104 8.44 -7.55 -12.28
CA ASP A 104 9.43 -7.98 -11.29
C ASP A 104 9.08 -9.37 -10.75
N SER A 105 9.63 -10.39 -11.37
CA SER A 105 9.41 -11.78 -10.95
C SER A 105 10.06 -12.15 -9.60
N ALA A 106 10.90 -11.28 -9.04
CA ALA A 106 11.50 -11.48 -7.72
C ALA A 106 10.64 -10.88 -6.59
N ALA A 107 9.66 -10.01 -6.94
CA ALA A 107 8.76 -9.41 -5.97
C ALA A 107 7.77 -10.42 -5.39
N GLY A 108 7.53 -10.31 -4.09
CA GLY A 108 6.62 -11.21 -3.38
C GLY A 108 5.14 -10.86 -3.61
N ASN A 109 4.27 -11.88 -3.56
CA ASN A 109 2.82 -11.73 -3.56
C ASN A 109 2.29 -11.87 -2.14
N TYR A 110 1.53 -10.88 -1.66
CA TYR A 110 0.98 -10.84 -0.32
C TYR A 110 -0.54 -10.93 -0.33
N TYR A 111 -1.11 -11.85 0.45
CA TYR A 111 -2.54 -11.89 0.74
C TYR A 111 -2.86 -10.85 1.80
N VAL A 112 -3.60 -9.82 1.41
CA VAL A 112 -3.90 -8.67 2.27
C VAL A 112 -5.41 -8.54 2.41
N ARG A 113 -5.92 -8.37 3.63
CA ARG A 113 -7.33 -8.04 3.83
C ARG A 113 -7.65 -6.73 3.11
N TYR A 114 -8.77 -6.67 2.42
CA TYR A 114 -9.14 -5.50 1.62
C TYR A 114 -9.13 -4.21 2.44
N LYS A 115 -9.70 -4.23 3.66
CA LYS A 115 -9.66 -3.06 4.56
C LYS A 115 -8.24 -2.63 4.92
N ASP A 116 -7.36 -3.57 5.21
CA ASP A 116 -5.98 -3.28 5.59
C ASP A 116 -5.17 -2.75 4.39
N TYR A 117 -5.47 -3.23 3.18
CA TYR A 117 -4.93 -2.67 1.94
C TYR A 117 -5.35 -1.19 1.78
N ILE A 118 -6.64 -0.87 1.92
CA ILE A 118 -7.15 0.51 1.80
C ILE A 118 -6.51 1.43 2.84
N LYS A 119 -6.39 0.98 4.10
CA LYS A 119 -5.71 1.76 5.17
C LYS A 119 -4.25 2.03 4.83
N ASN A 120 -3.56 1.02 4.31
CA ASN A 120 -2.15 1.12 3.94
C ASN A 120 -1.95 2.11 2.79
N VAL A 121 -2.69 1.96 1.71
CA VAL A 121 -2.65 2.88 0.56
C VAL A 121 -3.00 4.30 0.97
N ALA A 122 -4.10 4.50 1.69
CA ALA A 122 -4.50 5.82 2.16
C ALA A 122 -3.43 6.45 3.07
N SER A 123 -2.80 5.65 3.95
CA SER A 123 -1.68 6.14 4.77
C SER A 123 -0.41 6.42 3.97
N SER A 124 -0.32 5.93 2.72
CA SER A 124 0.83 6.14 1.83
C SER A 124 0.64 7.32 0.87
N GLU A 125 -0.61 7.63 0.50
CA GLU A 125 -0.92 8.54 -0.61
C GLU A 125 -1.64 9.82 -0.19
N ILE A 126 -2.24 9.87 1.02
CA ILE A 126 -2.93 11.07 1.51
C ILE A 126 -2.47 11.42 2.93
N TYR A 127 -2.48 12.70 3.27
CA TYR A 127 -2.12 13.10 4.62
C TYR A 127 -3.27 12.88 5.61
N ALA A 128 -2.95 12.20 6.69
CA ALA A 128 -3.89 11.88 7.77
C ALA A 128 -4.40 13.11 8.56
N THR A 129 -3.79 14.28 8.32
CA THR A 129 -4.16 15.57 8.89
C THR A 129 -5.17 16.35 8.05
N TRP A 130 -5.54 15.84 6.87
CA TRP A 130 -6.59 16.45 6.06
C TRP A 130 -7.97 16.34 6.75
N PRO A 131 -8.91 17.23 6.41
CA PRO A 131 -10.29 17.13 6.89
C PRO A 131 -10.90 15.76 6.60
N ASP A 132 -11.73 15.24 7.50
CA ASP A 132 -12.34 13.91 7.40
C ASP A 132 -13.07 13.68 6.07
N ASP A 133 -13.78 14.68 5.56
CA ASP A 133 -14.49 14.55 4.29
C ASP A 133 -13.53 14.43 3.09
N THR A 134 -12.39 15.11 3.16
CA THR A 134 -11.35 14.98 2.14
C THR A 134 -10.73 13.58 2.19
N ILE A 135 -10.46 13.07 3.39
CA ILE A 135 -9.96 11.69 3.59
C ILE A 135 -10.97 10.68 3.05
N ARG A 136 -12.27 10.83 3.38
CA ARG A 136 -13.36 9.95 2.89
C ARG A 136 -13.43 9.93 1.36
N ALA A 137 -13.39 11.10 0.73
CA ALA A 137 -13.47 11.21 -0.73
C ALA A 137 -12.29 10.47 -1.41
N ASN A 138 -11.07 10.63 -0.89
CA ASN A 138 -9.90 9.93 -1.40
C ASN A 138 -9.97 8.41 -1.15
N ILE A 139 -10.43 7.98 0.03
CA ILE A 139 -10.64 6.56 0.32
C ILE A 139 -11.63 5.93 -0.68
N LEU A 140 -12.74 6.61 -1.00
CA LEU A 140 -13.70 6.13 -1.99
C LEU A 140 -13.08 6.02 -3.39
N ALA A 141 -12.22 6.97 -3.77
CA ALA A 141 -11.48 6.90 -5.03
C ALA A 141 -10.52 5.70 -5.07
N ILE A 142 -9.75 5.48 -4.00
CA ILE A 142 -8.85 4.32 -3.83
C ILE A 142 -9.66 3.01 -3.92
N MET A 143 -10.80 2.93 -3.22
CA MET A 143 -11.67 1.76 -3.27
C MET A 143 -12.19 1.51 -4.69
N SER A 144 -12.66 2.53 -5.38
CA SER A 144 -13.20 2.42 -6.74
C SER A 144 -12.14 1.91 -7.72
N PHE A 145 -10.93 2.44 -7.65
CA PHE A 145 -9.81 1.98 -8.47
C PHE A 145 -9.46 0.52 -8.17
N THR A 146 -9.33 0.18 -6.90
CA THR A 146 -9.00 -1.20 -6.48
C THR A 146 -10.06 -2.20 -6.93
N LEU A 147 -11.35 -1.84 -6.76
CA LEU A 147 -12.46 -2.68 -7.22
C LEU A 147 -12.49 -2.83 -8.73
N ASN A 148 -12.07 -1.82 -9.49
CA ASN A 148 -11.90 -1.97 -10.93
C ASN A 148 -10.88 -3.06 -11.26
N ARG A 149 -9.75 -3.11 -10.57
CA ARG A 149 -8.74 -4.18 -10.75
C ARG A 149 -9.28 -5.58 -10.42
N VAL A 150 -10.10 -5.68 -9.37
CA VAL A 150 -10.79 -6.93 -9.00
C VAL A 150 -11.81 -7.31 -10.07
N TYR A 151 -12.66 -6.38 -10.47
CA TYR A 151 -13.77 -6.62 -11.40
C TYR A 151 -13.33 -7.06 -12.78
N THR A 152 -12.32 -6.39 -13.31
CA THR A 152 -11.81 -6.64 -14.66
C THR A 152 -10.83 -7.81 -14.68
N GLU A 153 -10.54 -8.42 -13.54
CA GLU A 153 -9.46 -9.42 -13.44
C GLU A 153 -8.17 -8.91 -14.12
N TRP A 154 -7.88 -7.60 -13.92
CA TRP A 154 -6.97 -6.80 -14.73
C TRP A 154 -5.63 -7.46 -14.99
N TYR A 155 -5.00 -8.01 -13.97
CA TYR A 155 -3.73 -8.71 -14.09
C TYR A 155 -3.91 -10.21 -14.36
N ARG A 156 -4.91 -10.84 -13.76
CA ARG A 156 -5.16 -12.27 -13.91
C ARG A 156 -5.51 -12.65 -15.35
N ASN A 157 -6.28 -11.82 -16.04
CA ASN A 157 -6.56 -12.00 -17.47
C ASN A 157 -5.32 -11.92 -18.37
N LYS A 158 -4.16 -11.50 -17.82
CA LYS A 158 -2.87 -11.46 -18.51
C LYS A 158 -1.92 -12.57 -18.07
N GLY A 159 -2.42 -13.52 -17.26
CA GLY A 159 -1.63 -14.65 -16.77
C GLY A 159 -0.83 -14.37 -15.48
N TYR A 160 -1.05 -13.23 -14.82
CA TYR A 160 -0.46 -12.97 -13.51
C TYR A 160 -1.32 -13.58 -12.40
N ASP A 161 -0.71 -13.90 -11.26
CA ASP A 161 -1.35 -14.52 -10.10
C ASP A 161 -1.70 -13.54 -8.96
N PHE A 162 -1.70 -12.23 -9.26
CA PHE A 162 -2.01 -11.16 -8.30
C PHE A 162 -3.17 -10.27 -8.79
N THR A 163 -3.74 -9.51 -7.85
CA THR A 163 -4.87 -8.61 -8.11
C THR A 163 -4.41 -7.19 -8.48
N ILE A 164 -3.37 -6.71 -7.82
CA ILE A 164 -2.89 -5.32 -7.90
C ILE A 164 -1.40 -5.26 -7.54
N THR A 165 -0.70 -4.23 -8.01
CA THR A 165 0.72 -4.00 -7.67
C THR A 165 0.87 -2.97 -6.56
N SER A 166 2.05 -2.89 -5.94
CA SER A 166 2.44 -1.83 -5.01
C SER A 166 3.10 -0.63 -5.68
N SER A 167 3.24 -0.67 -7.01
CA SER A 167 3.95 0.34 -7.78
C SER A 167 3.05 1.50 -8.20
N THR A 168 3.46 2.74 -7.87
CA THR A 168 2.74 3.97 -8.29
C THR A 168 2.75 4.20 -9.80
N ALA A 169 3.62 3.55 -10.55
CA ALA A 169 3.62 3.60 -12.02
C ALA A 169 2.37 2.92 -12.60
N TYR A 170 1.88 1.89 -11.94
CA TYR A 170 0.76 1.05 -12.39
C TYR A 170 -0.50 1.27 -11.58
N ASP A 171 -0.38 1.22 -10.25
CA ASP A 171 -1.50 1.21 -9.32
C ASP A 171 -1.27 2.19 -8.15
N HIS A 172 -1.56 1.75 -6.93
CA HIS A 172 -1.42 2.51 -5.70
C HIS A 172 -0.11 2.22 -4.98
N LYS A 173 0.34 3.15 -4.14
CA LYS A 173 1.45 2.91 -3.24
C LYS A 173 0.99 2.09 -2.03
N TRP A 174 1.23 0.79 -2.08
CA TRP A 174 1.17 -0.08 -0.92
C TRP A 174 2.60 -0.34 -0.41
N ILE A 175 2.79 -0.43 0.90
CA ILE A 175 4.11 -0.62 1.51
C ILE A 175 3.99 -1.71 2.57
N TYR A 176 4.75 -2.80 2.40
CA TYR A 176 4.78 -3.87 3.40
C TYR A 176 5.19 -3.33 4.77
N GLY A 177 4.38 -3.61 5.81
CA GLY A 177 4.69 -3.28 7.20
C GLY A 177 4.68 -1.79 7.57
N ARG A 178 4.12 -0.90 6.72
CA ARG A 178 4.03 0.51 7.06
C ARG A 178 3.12 0.79 8.26
N ASN A 179 3.39 1.91 8.94
CA ASN A 179 2.52 2.47 9.97
C ASN A 179 1.18 2.97 9.40
N ILE A 180 0.13 2.87 10.19
CA ILE A 180 -1.22 3.35 9.84
C ILE A 180 -1.61 4.51 10.75
N PHE A 181 -2.14 5.57 10.17
CA PHE A 181 -2.59 6.74 10.93
C PHE A 181 -4.00 6.53 11.49
N ALA A 182 -4.22 6.95 12.74
CA ALA A 182 -5.47 6.69 13.46
C ALA A 182 -6.69 7.34 12.81
N SER A 183 -6.56 8.51 12.18
CA SER A 183 -7.65 9.15 11.44
C SER A 183 -8.09 8.32 10.24
N ILE A 184 -7.14 7.76 9.48
CA ILE A 184 -7.41 6.85 8.36
C ILE A 184 -8.00 5.54 8.85
N ASP A 185 -7.44 4.94 9.91
CA ASP A 185 -7.95 3.70 10.52
C ASP A 185 -9.42 3.82 10.97
N ARG A 186 -9.80 5.00 11.47
CA ARG A 186 -11.16 5.30 11.91
C ARG A 186 -12.14 5.47 10.75
N ILE A 187 -11.70 6.00 9.62
CA ILE A 187 -12.57 6.33 8.49
C ILE A 187 -12.80 5.12 7.56
N VAL A 188 -11.83 4.23 7.41
CA VAL A 188 -11.94 2.98 6.65
C VAL A 188 -12.70 1.92 7.45
#